data_efa5efa857dfbaf66071f9d082513423
#
_entry.id   efa5efa857dfbaf66071f9d082513423
#
_cell.length_a   1.000
_cell.length_b   1.000
_cell.length_c   1.000
_cell.angle_alpha   90.00
_cell.angle_beta   90.00
_cell.angle_gamma   90.00
#
_symmetry.space_group_name_H-M   'P 1'
#
loop_
_entity.id
_entity.type
_entity.pdbx_description
1 polymer ?
#
loop_
_entity_poly.entity_id
_entity_poly.type
_entity_poly.pdbx_seq_one_letter_code
_entity_poly.pdbx_strand_id
1 'polypeptide(L)'
;MTSPVDLPALAVFDMAGTTIDDHGLVYEALRRAVEETGAPVEADDLQRYMGTEKRYAIRELAAIGGVQLDDAVLNARFARFTELLRQLYADQPPVGLPGVAEAIDLLRAAGVKVALTTGFAADTGAPLLDSLGWWDRLDAVVYASEVAQGRPAPYLIFRAMEATGVLDTATVLVAGDTVVDLQAAAHAGAGWRIGVLTGTLGTESLRGHGETHIVEGVRVIPELLGLR
;
A
#
# COMPACT_ATOMS: atom_id res chain seq x y z
N MET A 1 -15.91 -29.82 14.49
CA MET A 1 -14.91 -29.94 13.40
C MET A 1 -15.12 -28.72 12.54
N THR A 2 -14.26 -27.73 12.64
CA THR A 2 -14.26 -26.55 11.74
C THR A 2 -13.84 -27.06 10.36
N SER A 3 -14.64 -26.76 9.32
CA SER A 3 -14.23 -26.99 7.94
C SER A 3 -12.86 -26.36 7.72
N PRO A 4 -11.96 -26.97 6.94
CA PRO A 4 -10.71 -26.31 6.59
C PRO A 4 -11.04 -24.97 5.95
N VAL A 5 -10.46 -23.92 6.45
CA VAL A 5 -10.53 -22.59 5.80
C VAL A 5 -9.82 -22.77 4.47
N ASP A 6 -10.51 -22.56 3.35
CA ASP A 6 -9.87 -22.57 2.05
C ASP A 6 -8.84 -21.44 2.03
N LEU A 7 -7.57 -21.77 1.84
CA LEU A 7 -6.50 -20.79 1.78
C LEU A 7 -6.64 -19.91 0.54
N PRO A 8 -6.30 -18.62 0.61
CA PRO A 8 -6.24 -17.80 -0.59
C PRO A 8 -5.18 -18.33 -1.56
N ALA A 9 -5.42 -18.18 -2.85
CA ALA A 9 -4.42 -18.48 -3.87
C ALA A 9 -3.34 -17.39 -3.97
N LEU A 10 -3.71 -16.14 -3.59
CA LEU A 10 -2.84 -14.97 -3.63
C LEU A 10 -3.14 -14.07 -2.43
N ALA A 11 -2.10 -13.64 -1.73
CA ALA A 11 -2.15 -12.55 -0.78
C ALA A 11 -1.48 -11.31 -1.39
N VAL A 12 -2.20 -10.20 -1.44
CA VAL A 12 -1.76 -8.90 -1.95
C VAL A 12 -1.68 -7.93 -0.77
N PHE A 13 -0.49 -7.45 -0.46
CA PHE A 13 -0.26 -6.52 0.64
C PHE A 13 0.16 -5.14 0.14
N ASP A 14 -0.31 -4.08 0.79
CA ASP A 14 0.30 -2.77 0.63
C ASP A 14 1.71 -2.74 1.26
N MET A 15 2.49 -1.72 0.92
CA MET A 15 3.86 -1.57 1.43
C MET A 15 3.90 -0.72 2.69
N ALA A 16 3.89 0.61 2.57
CA ALA A 16 4.12 1.54 3.67
C ALA A 16 2.93 1.58 4.65
N GLY A 17 3.17 1.30 5.92
CA GLY A 17 2.12 1.19 6.95
C GLY A 17 1.48 -0.19 7.05
N THR A 18 1.71 -1.08 6.09
CA THR A 18 1.15 -2.44 6.06
C THR A 18 2.22 -3.52 6.24
N THR A 19 3.28 -3.48 5.44
CA THR A 19 4.41 -4.43 5.50
C THR A 19 5.71 -3.75 5.89
N ILE A 20 5.83 -2.46 5.65
CA ILE A 20 7.02 -1.65 5.85
C ILE A 20 6.68 -0.47 6.76
N ASP A 21 7.47 -0.26 7.81
CA ASP A 21 7.48 0.99 8.57
C ASP A 21 8.44 1.97 7.89
N ASP A 22 7.89 2.97 7.25
CA ASP A 22 8.61 4.08 6.65
C ASP A 22 8.67 5.31 7.57
N HIS A 23 8.27 5.16 8.83
CA HIS A 23 8.26 6.22 9.84
C HIS A 23 7.39 7.43 9.46
N GLY A 24 6.43 7.26 8.53
CA GLY A 24 5.59 8.34 8.01
C GLY A 24 6.31 9.30 7.06
N LEU A 25 7.53 8.99 6.66
CA LEU A 25 8.39 9.89 5.88
C LEU A 25 7.86 10.15 4.46
N VAL A 26 7.09 9.22 3.90
CA VAL A 26 6.41 9.45 2.62
C VAL A 26 5.42 10.61 2.70
N TYR A 27 4.69 10.74 3.81
CA TYR A 27 3.72 11.82 3.99
C TYR A 27 4.39 13.13 4.33
N GLU A 28 5.50 13.08 5.06
CA GLU A 28 6.33 14.25 5.31
C GLU A 28 6.92 14.81 4.01
N ALA A 29 7.47 13.96 3.13
CA ALA A 29 7.95 14.36 1.82
C ALA A 29 6.83 14.93 0.94
N LEU A 30 5.64 14.30 0.96
CA LEU A 30 4.47 14.73 0.21
C LEU A 30 4.00 16.12 0.66
N ARG A 31 3.84 16.32 1.98
CA ARG A 31 3.46 17.59 2.58
C ARG A 31 4.43 18.71 2.16
N ARG A 32 5.74 18.49 2.35
CA ARG A 32 6.77 19.49 1.98
C ARG A 32 6.74 19.83 0.50
N ALA A 33 6.62 18.84 -0.38
CA ALA A 33 6.60 19.07 -1.82
C ALA A 33 5.39 19.91 -2.26
N VAL A 34 4.23 19.75 -1.60
CA VAL A 34 3.03 20.56 -1.85
C VAL A 34 3.17 21.95 -1.24
N GLU A 35 3.61 22.07 0.01
CA GLU A 35 3.80 23.36 0.69
C GLU A 35 4.80 24.30 -0.03
N GLU A 36 5.80 23.72 -0.70
CA GLU A 36 6.73 24.48 -1.57
C GLU A 36 6.02 25.15 -2.78
N THR A 37 4.75 24.84 -3.07
CA THR A 37 3.94 25.56 -4.06
C THR A 37 3.26 26.82 -3.49
N GLY A 38 3.31 26.99 -2.16
CA GLY A 38 2.56 28.01 -1.41
C GLY A 38 1.18 27.51 -0.94
N ALA A 39 0.77 26.28 -1.27
CA ALA A 39 -0.47 25.68 -0.79
C ALA A 39 -0.28 25.14 0.64
N PRO A 40 -1.08 25.54 1.63
CA PRO A 40 -1.09 24.91 2.94
C PRO A 40 -1.62 23.48 2.83
N VAL A 41 -1.10 22.56 3.66
CA VAL A 41 -1.53 21.17 3.73
C VAL A 41 -1.98 20.86 5.16
N GLU A 42 -3.28 20.72 5.34
CA GLU A 42 -3.85 20.33 6.63
C GLU A 42 -3.74 18.81 6.83
N ALA A 43 -3.63 18.38 8.10
CA ALA A 43 -3.44 16.96 8.44
C ALA A 43 -4.59 16.07 7.92
N ASP A 44 -5.84 16.54 8.04
CA ASP A 44 -7.02 15.80 7.58
C ASP A 44 -7.04 15.64 6.05
N ASP A 45 -6.57 16.66 5.31
CA ASP A 45 -6.50 16.59 3.86
C ASP A 45 -5.39 15.64 3.44
N LEU A 46 -4.21 15.72 4.06
CA LEU A 46 -3.12 14.78 3.82
C LEU A 46 -3.58 13.33 4.04
N GLN A 47 -4.32 13.08 5.13
CA GLN A 47 -4.83 11.75 5.47
C GLN A 47 -5.77 11.18 4.40
N ARG A 48 -6.60 12.01 3.75
CA ARG A 48 -7.50 11.57 2.66
C ARG A 48 -6.77 11.01 1.45
N TYR A 49 -5.53 11.45 1.22
CA TYR A 49 -4.71 11.02 0.08
C TYR A 49 -3.66 9.98 0.46
N MET A 50 -3.71 9.44 1.69
CA MET A 50 -2.88 8.29 2.07
C MET A 50 -3.23 7.08 1.20
N GLY A 51 -2.22 6.30 0.82
CA GLY A 51 -2.38 5.10 -0.02
C GLY A 51 -2.64 5.38 -1.52
N THR A 52 -2.89 6.65 -1.93
CA THR A 52 -3.13 6.99 -3.34
C THR A 52 -1.83 7.18 -4.13
N GLU A 53 -1.94 7.28 -5.47
CA GLU A 53 -0.84 7.62 -6.37
C GLU A 53 -0.33 9.04 -6.07
N LYS A 54 1.00 9.24 -6.03
CA LYS A 54 1.62 10.45 -5.49
C LYS A 54 1.47 11.70 -6.36
N ARG A 55 1.46 11.55 -7.67
CA ARG A 55 1.20 12.71 -8.58
C ARG A 55 -0.24 13.22 -8.43
N TYR A 56 -1.18 12.27 -8.31
CA TYR A 56 -2.58 12.59 -8.02
C TYR A 56 -2.69 13.31 -6.67
N ALA A 57 -2.08 12.76 -5.61
CA ALA A 57 -2.08 13.39 -4.29
C ALA A 57 -1.52 14.81 -4.30
N ILE A 58 -0.38 15.07 -4.99
CA ILE A 58 0.21 16.40 -5.10
C ILE A 58 -0.75 17.38 -5.77
N ARG A 59 -1.38 16.98 -6.88
CA ARG A 59 -2.34 17.83 -7.61
C ARG A 59 -3.53 18.21 -6.75
N GLU A 60 -4.15 17.23 -6.10
CA GLU A 60 -5.35 17.45 -5.30
C GLU A 60 -5.07 18.26 -4.03
N LEU A 61 -4.00 17.97 -3.31
CA LEU A 61 -3.61 18.71 -2.11
C LEU A 61 -3.27 20.17 -2.45
N ALA A 62 -2.56 20.41 -3.55
CA ALA A 62 -2.30 21.77 -4.00
C ALA A 62 -3.60 22.52 -4.35
N ALA A 63 -4.54 21.86 -5.03
CA ALA A 63 -5.84 22.42 -5.39
C ALA A 63 -6.69 22.77 -4.14
N ILE A 64 -6.71 21.88 -3.13
CA ILE A 64 -7.36 22.13 -1.83
C ILE A 64 -6.73 23.36 -1.15
N GLY A 65 -5.40 23.48 -1.18
CA GLY A 65 -4.67 24.66 -0.67
C GLY A 65 -4.76 25.91 -1.56
N GLY A 66 -5.61 25.88 -2.60
CA GLY A 66 -5.89 27.04 -3.48
C GLY A 66 -4.91 27.24 -4.62
N VAL A 67 -4.01 26.29 -4.89
CA VAL A 67 -3.00 26.37 -5.96
C VAL A 67 -3.32 25.37 -7.08
N GLN A 68 -3.53 25.88 -8.29
CA GLN A 68 -3.71 25.03 -9.48
C GLN A 68 -2.36 24.77 -10.14
N LEU A 69 -2.04 23.49 -10.34
CA LEU A 69 -0.79 23.07 -10.96
C LEU A 69 -1.03 22.68 -12.43
N ASP A 70 -0.28 23.29 -13.34
CA ASP A 70 -0.13 22.74 -14.69
C ASP A 70 0.76 21.49 -14.67
N ASP A 71 0.81 20.77 -15.80
CA ASP A 71 1.56 19.52 -15.88
C ASP A 71 3.07 19.71 -15.72
N ALA A 72 3.64 20.84 -16.10
CA ALA A 72 5.06 21.12 -15.96
C ALA A 72 5.42 21.33 -14.46
N VAL A 73 4.62 22.12 -13.77
CA VAL A 73 4.78 22.35 -12.32
C VAL A 73 4.52 21.06 -11.54
N LEU A 74 3.49 20.30 -11.89
CA LEU A 74 3.21 19.00 -11.27
C LEU A 74 4.38 18.02 -11.41
N ASN A 75 4.98 17.94 -12.60
CA ASN A 75 6.18 17.11 -12.82
C ASN A 75 7.35 17.56 -11.95
N ALA A 76 7.57 18.87 -11.84
CA ALA A 76 8.64 19.41 -11.00
C ALA A 76 8.38 19.12 -9.51
N ARG A 77 7.14 19.21 -9.04
CA ARG A 77 6.77 18.90 -7.65
C ARG A 77 6.89 17.41 -7.35
N PHE A 78 6.51 16.55 -8.28
CA PHE A 78 6.71 15.11 -8.13
C PHE A 78 8.20 14.74 -8.07
N ALA A 79 9.04 15.31 -8.93
CA ALA A 79 10.49 15.15 -8.85
C ALA A 79 11.05 15.63 -7.49
N ARG A 80 10.53 16.76 -6.98
CA ARG A 80 10.92 17.29 -5.67
C ARG A 80 10.48 16.36 -4.53
N PHE A 81 9.27 15.79 -4.59
CA PHE A 81 8.81 14.78 -3.66
C PHE A 81 9.75 13.57 -3.62
N THR A 82 10.14 13.03 -4.78
CA THR A 82 11.05 11.88 -4.88
C THR A 82 12.41 12.20 -4.26
N GLU A 83 12.95 13.38 -4.51
CA GLU A 83 14.24 13.81 -3.95
C GLU A 83 14.17 13.98 -2.42
N LEU A 84 13.10 14.62 -1.90
CA LEU A 84 12.88 14.76 -0.45
C LEU A 84 12.78 13.38 0.22
N LEU A 85 12.00 12.47 -0.36
CA LEU A 85 11.82 11.14 0.18
C LEU A 85 13.14 10.36 0.20
N ARG A 86 13.92 10.44 -0.87
CA ARG A 86 15.25 9.81 -0.93
C ARG A 86 16.19 10.32 0.16
N GLN A 87 16.18 11.63 0.45
CA GLN A 87 16.97 12.22 1.52
C GLN A 87 16.51 11.73 2.90
N LEU A 88 15.19 11.77 3.15
CA LEU A 88 14.62 11.30 4.41
C LEU A 88 14.92 9.82 4.67
N TYR A 89 14.80 8.97 3.65
CA TYR A 89 15.13 7.54 3.77
C TYR A 89 16.62 7.26 3.91
N ALA A 90 17.50 8.15 3.42
CA ALA A 90 18.93 8.03 3.68
C ALA A 90 19.27 8.32 5.15
N ASP A 91 18.55 9.26 5.78
CA ASP A 91 18.74 9.62 7.19
C ASP A 91 18.05 8.61 8.14
N GLN A 92 16.89 8.11 7.76
CA GLN A 92 16.10 7.16 8.53
C GLN A 92 15.53 6.08 7.59
N PRO A 93 16.29 5.00 7.35
CA PRO A 93 15.88 3.94 6.44
C PRO A 93 14.59 3.23 6.89
N PRO A 94 13.66 2.96 5.98
CA PRO A 94 12.50 2.11 6.25
C PRO A 94 12.91 0.71 6.68
N VAL A 95 12.08 0.10 7.54
CA VAL A 95 12.29 -1.25 8.05
C VAL A 95 11.06 -2.12 7.81
N GLY A 96 11.24 -3.42 7.71
CA GLY A 96 10.12 -4.36 7.71
C GLY A 96 9.37 -4.32 9.05
N LEU A 97 8.04 -4.26 9.00
CA LEU A 97 7.24 -4.36 10.23
C LEU A 97 7.46 -5.72 10.91
N PRO A 98 7.50 -5.76 12.27
CA PRO A 98 7.80 -6.98 13.01
C PRO A 98 6.87 -8.14 12.65
N GLY A 99 7.45 -9.31 12.36
CA GLY A 99 6.74 -10.56 12.06
C GLY A 99 6.17 -10.64 10.63
N VAL A 100 6.35 -9.60 9.80
CA VAL A 100 5.83 -9.60 8.42
C VAL A 100 6.63 -10.55 7.53
N ALA A 101 7.95 -10.57 7.62
CA ALA A 101 8.78 -11.46 6.83
C ALA A 101 8.43 -12.93 7.12
N GLU A 102 8.27 -13.28 8.38
CA GLU A 102 7.86 -14.61 8.84
C GLU A 102 6.43 -14.96 8.35
N ALA A 103 5.50 -13.99 8.39
CA ALA A 103 4.14 -14.20 7.89
C ALA A 103 4.13 -14.47 6.38
N ILE A 104 4.93 -13.76 5.60
CA ILE A 104 5.11 -14.00 4.16
C ILE A 104 5.67 -15.42 3.92
N ASP A 105 6.70 -15.82 4.66
CA ASP A 105 7.31 -17.14 4.53
C ASP A 105 6.32 -18.26 4.86
N LEU A 106 5.50 -18.10 5.91
CA LEU A 106 4.45 -19.05 6.29
C LEU A 106 3.38 -19.19 5.21
N LEU A 107 2.90 -18.07 4.65
CA LEU A 107 1.93 -18.07 3.56
C LEU A 107 2.48 -18.81 2.34
N ARG A 108 3.70 -18.50 1.92
CA ARG A 108 4.35 -19.14 0.77
C ARG A 108 4.60 -20.63 1.00
N ALA A 109 5.02 -21.03 2.19
CA ALA A 109 5.19 -22.44 2.56
C ALA A 109 3.87 -23.21 2.51
N ALA A 110 2.73 -22.54 2.73
CA ALA A 110 1.39 -23.11 2.58
C ALA A 110 0.86 -23.08 1.13
N GLY A 111 1.65 -22.62 0.16
CA GLY A 111 1.29 -22.55 -1.25
C GLY A 111 0.53 -21.29 -1.66
N VAL A 112 0.38 -20.30 -0.76
CA VAL A 112 -0.20 -18.98 -1.07
C VAL A 112 0.86 -18.14 -1.77
N LYS A 113 0.56 -17.59 -2.94
CA LYS A 113 1.41 -16.62 -3.60
C LYS A 113 1.33 -15.30 -2.87
N VAL A 114 2.43 -14.53 -2.84
CA VAL A 114 2.47 -13.24 -2.16
C VAL A 114 2.94 -12.15 -3.10
N ALA A 115 2.15 -11.08 -3.20
CA ALA A 115 2.48 -9.90 -3.97
C ALA A 115 2.42 -8.65 -3.10
N LEU A 116 3.28 -7.66 -3.39
CA LEU A 116 3.16 -6.32 -2.85
C LEU A 116 2.59 -5.37 -3.91
N THR A 117 1.79 -4.41 -3.44
CA THR A 117 1.29 -3.30 -4.27
C THR A 117 1.59 -1.99 -3.58
N THR A 118 1.81 -0.92 -4.33
CA THR A 118 2.11 0.38 -3.73
C THR A 118 1.65 1.55 -4.59
N GLY A 119 1.34 2.67 -3.94
CA GLY A 119 1.13 3.96 -4.60
C GLY A 119 2.42 4.64 -5.07
N PHE A 120 3.59 4.01 -4.85
CA PHE A 120 4.86 4.50 -5.38
C PHE A 120 5.05 4.14 -6.85
N ALA A 121 5.87 4.93 -7.54
CA ALA A 121 6.50 4.50 -8.79
C ALA A 121 7.66 3.52 -8.50
N ALA A 122 8.09 2.78 -9.51
CA ALA A 122 9.12 1.75 -9.37
C ALA A 122 10.47 2.31 -8.89
N ASP A 123 10.86 3.50 -9.33
CA ASP A 123 12.10 4.19 -8.92
C ASP A 123 12.14 4.56 -7.43
N THR A 124 10.97 4.66 -6.80
CA THR A 124 10.82 4.93 -5.38
C THR A 124 10.64 3.65 -4.56
N GLY A 125 9.83 2.72 -5.04
CA GLY A 125 9.48 1.50 -4.31
C GLY A 125 10.53 0.39 -4.38
N ALA A 126 11.23 0.21 -5.52
CA ALA A 126 12.21 -0.86 -5.66
C ALA A 126 13.41 -0.71 -4.70
N PRO A 127 14.02 0.48 -4.49
CA PRO A 127 15.09 0.64 -3.51
C PRO A 127 14.71 0.26 -2.07
N LEU A 128 13.42 0.37 -1.70
CA LEU A 128 12.95 -0.08 -0.38
C LEU A 128 13.07 -1.60 -0.25
N LEU A 129 12.64 -2.33 -1.27
CA LEU A 129 12.72 -3.78 -1.29
C LEU A 129 14.17 -4.28 -1.36
N ASP A 130 15.04 -3.56 -2.08
CA ASP A 130 16.48 -3.83 -2.11
C ASP A 130 17.06 -3.74 -0.70
N SER A 131 16.74 -2.68 0.04
CA SER A 131 17.27 -2.46 1.40
C SER A 131 16.78 -3.51 2.40
N LEU A 132 15.60 -4.08 2.20
CA LEU A 132 15.02 -5.13 3.03
C LEU A 132 15.44 -6.55 2.62
N GLY A 133 15.98 -6.73 1.41
CA GLY A 133 16.31 -8.04 0.85
C GLY A 133 15.10 -8.94 0.63
N TRP A 134 13.93 -8.37 0.26
CA TRP A 134 12.67 -9.11 0.21
C TRP A 134 12.31 -9.69 -1.16
N TRP A 135 13.09 -9.43 -2.21
CA TRP A 135 12.76 -9.88 -3.57
C TRP A 135 12.48 -11.38 -3.68
N ASP A 136 13.28 -12.21 -3.02
CA ASP A 136 13.12 -13.67 -3.05
C ASP A 136 11.90 -14.18 -2.25
N ARG A 137 11.28 -13.30 -1.44
CA ARG A 137 10.08 -13.60 -0.65
C ARG A 137 8.78 -13.32 -1.39
N LEU A 138 8.85 -12.69 -2.57
CA LEU A 138 7.68 -12.18 -3.27
C LEU A 138 7.53 -12.86 -4.63
N ASP A 139 6.27 -13.15 -4.99
CA ASP A 139 5.94 -13.68 -6.31
C ASP A 139 5.67 -12.55 -7.33
N ALA A 140 5.30 -11.36 -6.85
CA ALA A 140 5.16 -10.15 -7.67
C ALA A 140 5.26 -8.89 -6.82
N VAL A 141 5.64 -7.78 -7.47
CA VAL A 141 5.53 -6.42 -6.95
C VAL A 141 4.90 -5.56 -8.03
N VAL A 142 3.90 -4.75 -7.67
CA VAL A 142 3.19 -3.88 -8.61
C VAL A 142 3.22 -2.44 -8.13
N TYR A 143 3.70 -1.55 -8.96
CA TYR A 143 3.83 -0.13 -8.70
C TYR A 143 2.69 0.66 -9.35
N ALA A 144 2.33 1.81 -8.78
CA ALA A 144 1.30 2.68 -9.32
C ALA A 144 1.57 3.12 -10.77
N SER A 145 2.84 3.20 -11.17
CA SER A 145 3.24 3.53 -12.56
C SER A 145 2.93 2.44 -13.59
N GLU A 146 2.57 1.22 -13.16
CA GLU A 146 2.29 0.07 -14.04
C GLU A 146 0.79 -0.06 -14.38
N VAL A 147 -0.05 0.80 -13.82
CA VAL A 147 -1.50 0.76 -13.99
C VAL A 147 -2.05 2.10 -14.45
N ALA A 148 -3.19 2.07 -15.16
CA ALA A 148 -3.83 3.29 -15.66
C ALA A 148 -4.35 4.20 -14.53
N GLN A 149 -4.71 3.60 -13.37
CA GLN A 149 -5.23 4.32 -12.22
C GLN A 149 -4.87 3.55 -10.93
N GLY A 150 -4.33 4.26 -9.94
CA GLY A 150 -4.07 3.73 -8.61
C GLY A 150 -5.33 3.56 -7.76
N ARG A 151 -5.16 3.12 -6.54
CA ARG A 151 -6.24 2.97 -5.56
C ARG A 151 -7.08 4.26 -5.42
N PRO A 152 -8.38 4.16 -5.29
CA PRO A 152 -9.20 2.98 -4.98
C PRO A 152 -9.61 2.13 -6.20
N ALA A 153 -9.05 2.35 -7.40
CA ALA A 153 -9.25 1.46 -8.52
C ALA A 153 -8.61 0.07 -8.25
N PRO A 154 -9.18 -1.04 -8.76
CA PRO A 154 -8.72 -2.39 -8.47
C PRO A 154 -7.48 -2.82 -9.28
N TYR A 155 -6.95 -1.97 -10.12
CA TYR A 155 -6.01 -2.36 -11.17
C TYR A 155 -4.67 -2.88 -10.64
N LEU A 156 -4.17 -2.38 -9.49
CA LEU A 156 -2.98 -2.94 -8.85
C LEU A 156 -3.19 -4.40 -8.45
N ILE A 157 -4.38 -4.75 -7.94
CA ILE A 157 -4.74 -6.10 -7.55
C ILE A 157 -4.83 -6.99 -8.79
N PHE A 158 -5.51 -6.53 -9.85
CA PHE A 158 -5.61 -7.28 -11.11
C PHE A 158 -4.24 -7.50 -11.76
N ARG A 159 -3.35 -6.51 -11.69
CA ARG A 159 -1.98 -6.65 -12.19
C ARG A 159 -1.18 -7.67 -11.38
N ALA A 160 -1.35 -7.70 -10.04
CA ALA A 160 -0.75 -8.73 -9.19
C ALA A 160 -1.29 -10.14 -9.52
N MET A 161 -2.59 -10.27 -9.77
CA MET A 161 -3.21 -11.52 -10.22
C MET A 161 -2.64 -11.99 -11.58
N GLU A 162 -2.52 -11.08 -12.54
CA GLU A 162 -1.92 -11.37 -13.86
C GLU A 162 -0.48 -11.85 -13.70
N ALA A 163 0.34 -11.14 -12.93
CA ALA A 163 1.75 -11.46 -12.70
C ALA A 163 1.93 -12.82 -12.01
N THR A 164 0.98 -13.22 -11.18
CA THR A 164 1.00 -14.49 -10.43
C THR A 164 0.19 -15.61 -11.07
N GLY A 165 -0.57 -15.32 -12.15
CA GLY A 165 -1.42 -16.29 -12.84
C GLY A 165 -2.65 -16.74 -12.04
N VAL A 166 -3.10 -15.94 -11.05
CA VAL A 166 -4.34 -16.18 -10.30
C VAL A 166 -5.51 -15.56 -11.06
N LEU A 167 -6.58 -16.34 -11.28
CA LEU A 167 -7.70 -15.94 -12.15
C LEU A 167 -8.97 -15.57 -11.37
N ASP A 168 -9.17 -16.15 -10.20
CA ASP A 168 -10.38 -15.97 -9.42
C ASP A 168 -10.16 -14.97 -8.28
N THR A 169 -10.82 -13.81 -8.37
CA THR A 169 -10.73 -12.75 -7.35
C THR A 169 -11.27 -13.20 -5.99
N ALA A 170 -12.21 -14.15 -5.95
CA ALA A 170 -12.73 -14.70 -4.70
C ALA A 170 -11.65 -15.45 -3.89
N THR A 171 -10.56 -15.90 -4.54
CA THR A 171 -9.42 -16.55 -3.89
C THR A 171 -8.28 -15.58 -3.54
N VAL A 172 -8.49 -14.27 -3.70
CA VAL A 172 -7.50 -13.25 -3.38
C VAL A 172 -7.76 -12.68 -2.00
N LEU A 173 -6.69 -12.60 -1.21
CA LEU A 173 -6.62 -11.85 0.04
C LEU A 173 -5.91 -10.53 -0.23
N VAL A 174 -6.53 -9.42 0.16
CA VAL A 174 -5.92 -8.08 0.10
C VAL A 174 -5.83 -7.53 1.50
N ALA A 175 -4.67 -6.99 1.90
CA ALA A 175 -4.53 -6.30 3.16
C ALA A 175 -3.83 -4.95 2.98
N GLY A 176 -4.34 -3.93 3.69
CA GLY A 176 -3.81 -2.58 3.69
C GLY A 176 -4.26 -1.79 4.92
N ASP A 177 -3.58 -0.69 5.20
CA ASP A 177 -3.81 0.14 6.39
C ASP A 177 -4.67 1.39 6.10
N THR A 178 -5.08 1.60 4.83
CA THR A 178 -5.86 2.77 4.44
C THR A 178 -7.24 2.39 3.91
N VAL A 179 -8.15 3.37 3.93
CA VAL A 179 -9.50 3.24 3.35
C VAL A 179 -9.44 2.88 1.87
N VAL A 180 -8.51 3.47 1.11
CA VAL A 180 -8.41 3.22 -0.34
C VAL A 180 -7.92 1.80 -0.67
N ASP A 181 -7.21 1.14 0.24
CA ASP A 181 -6.85 -0.29 0.11
C ASP A 181 -8.09 -1.17 0.19
N LEU A 182 -8.93 -0.94 1.20
CA LEU A 182 -10.17 -1.68 1.40
C LEU A 182 -11.15 -1.45 0.26
N GLN A 183 -11.27 -0.20 -0.21
CA GLN A 183 -12.09 0.13 -1.38
C GLN A 183 -11.57 -0.56 -2.66
N ALA A 184 -10.26 -0.55 -2.90
CA ALA A 184 -9.67 -1.25 -4.04
C ALA A 184 -9.92 -2.76 -3.97
N ALA A 185 -9.80 -3.36 -2.78
CA ALA A 185 -10.11 -4.76 -2.54
C ALA A 185 -11.58 -5.09 -2.78
N ALA A 186 -12.50 -4.21 -2.34
CA ALA A 186 -13.93 -4.35 -2.59
C ALA A 186 -14.26 -4.21 -4.08
N HIS A 187 -13.69 -3.22 -4.77
CA HIS A 187 -13.86 -3.03 -6.21
C HIS A 187 -13.30 -4.21 -7.03
N ALA A 188 -12.23 -4.85 -6.55
CA ALA A 188 -11.69 -6.05 -7.17
C ALA A 188 -12.58 -7.28 -6.95
N GLY A 189 -13.49 -7.27 -5.97
CA GLY A 189 -14.25 -8.45 -5.56
C GLY A 189 -13.38 -9.48 -4.81
N ALA A 190 -12.32 -9.03 -4.12
CA ALA A 190 -11.44 -9.90 -3.36
C ALA A 190 -12.20 -10.65 -2.24
N GLY A 191 -11.89 -11.93 -2.05
CA GLY A 191 -12.57 -12.78 -1.06
C GLY A 191 -12.25 -12.37 0.37
N TRP A 192 -11.01 -12.00 0.66
CA TRP A 192 -10.59 -11.45 1.96
C TRP A 192 -10.12 -10.01 1.77
N ARG A 193 -10.73 -9.11 2.51
CA ARG A 193 -10.43 -7.67 2.50
C ARG A 193 -10.10 -7.27 3.91
N ILE A 194 -8.80 -7.15 4.20
CA ILE A 194 -8.27 -7.05 5.56
C ILE A 194 -7.73 -5.64 5.81
N GLY A 195 -8.31 -4.93 6.77
CA GLY A 195 -7.73 -3.73 7.31
C GLY A 195 -6.67 -4.08 8.36
N VAL A 196 -5.48 -3.48 8.28
CA VAL A 196 -4.44 -3.64 9.28
C VAL A 196 -4.25 -2.35 10.09
N LEU A 197 -3.98 -2.50 11.39
CA LEU A 197 -3.84 -1.38 12.33
C LEU A 197 -2.38 -0.94 12.53
N THR A 198 -1.50 -1.28 11.58
CA THR A 198 -0.08 -0.90 11.62
C THR A 198 0.20 0.46 11.02
N GLY A 199 -0.76 1.05 10.31
CA GLY A 199 -0.71 2.43 9.82
C GLY A 199 -1.22 3.43 10.86
N THR A 200 -1.63 4.61 10.38
CA THR A 200 -2.10 5.70 11.24
C THR A 200 -3.61 5.64 11.51
N LEU A 201 -4.39 4.84 10.76
CA LEU A 201 -5.83 4.74 10.92
C LEU A 201 -6.21 3.71 11.97
N GLY A 202 -7.15 4.07 12.83
CA GLY A 202 -7.75 3.15 13.79
C GLY A 202 -8.92 2.35 13.22
N THR A 203 -9.42 1.40 14.01
CA THR A 203 -10.53 0.51 13.64
C THR A 203 -11.76 1.26 13.12
N GLU A 204 -12.15 2.35 13.78
CA GLU A 204 -13.35 3.10 13.40
C GLU A 204 -13.22 3.77 12.01
N SER A 205 -12.02 4.21 11.65
CA SER A 205 -11.76 4.81 10.35
C SER A 205 -11.73 3.79 9.20
N LEU A 206 -11.38 2.53 9.50
CA LEU A 206 -11.33 1.45 8.51
C LEU A 206 -12.68 0.75 8.32
N ARG A 207 -13.62 0.90 9.26
CA ARG A 207 -14.93 0.25 9.19
C ARG A 207 -15.83 0.84 8.11
N GLY A 208 -16.64 -0.05 7.48
CA GLY A 208 -17.66 0.35 6.50
C GLY A 208 -17.12 0.58 5.09
N HIS A 209 -15.87 0.18 4.83
CA HIS A 209 -15.22 0.33 3.52
C HIS A 209 -15.08 -0.98 2.74
N GLY A 210 -15.87 -2.00 3.12
CA GLY A 210 -15.95 -3.28 2.43
C GLY A 210 -15.01 -4.34 3.01
N GLU A 211 -14.43 -4.09 4.17
CA GLU A 211 -13.57 -5.04 4.89
C GLU A 211 -14.31 -6.32 5.30
N THR A 212 -13.59 -7.44 5.32
CA THR A 212 -14.06 -8.70 5.92
C THR A 212 -13.52 -8.85 7.34
N HIS A 213 -12.32 -8.32 7.59
CA HIS A 213 -11.63 -8.36 8.87
C HIS A 213 -10.84 -7.06 9.11
N ILE A 214 -10.65 -6.72 10.38
CA ILE A 214 -9.67 -5.73 10.82
C ILE A 214 -8.79 -6.42 11.85
N VAL A 215 -7.47 -6.40 11.64
CA VAL A 215 -6.47 -7.11 12.45
C VAL A 215 -5.32 -6.20 12.84
N GLU A 216 -4.53 -6.62 13.83
CA GLU A 216 -3.40 -5.82 14.33
C GLU A 216 -2.31 -5.56 13.29
N GLY A 217 -2.14 -6.45 12.29
CA GLY A 217 -1.14 -6.34 11.23
C GLY A 217 -1.04 -7.62 10.42
N VAL A 218 -0.20 -7.59 9.38
CA VAL A 218 0.03 -8.75 8.49
C VAL A 218 0.54 -9.97 9.26
N ARG A 219 1.30 -9.77 10.34
CA ARG A 219 1.87 -10.85 11.17
C ARG A 219 0.86 -11.85 11.72
N VAL A 220 -0.41 -11.45 11.91
CA VAL A 220 -1.46 -12.35 12.43
C VAL A 220 -2.32 -13.00 11.34
N ILE A 221 -2.11 -12.64 10.06
CA ILE A 221 -2.88 -13.21 8.95
C ILE A 221 -2.68 -14.73 8.81
N PRO A 222 -1.46 -15.31 8.93
CA PRO A 222 -1.30 -16.75 8.91
C PRO A 222 -2.16 -17.46 9.97
N GLU A 223 -2.21 -16.96 11.20
CA GLU A 223 -3.03 -17.53 12.27
C GLU A 223 -4.54 -17.40 11.95
N LEU A 224 -4.98 -16.26 11.40
CA LEU A 224 -6.36 -16.05 10.93
C LEU A 224 -6.77 -17.11 9.90
N LEU A 225 -5.84 -17.55 9.05
CA LEU A 225 -6.02 -18.59 8.04
C LEU A 225 -5.78 -20.01 8.59
N GLY A 226 -5.50 -20.19 9.89
CA GLY A 226 -5.25 -21.48 10.52
C GLY A 226 -3.86 -22.04 10.29
N LEU A 227 -2.92 -21.25 9.78
CA LEU A 227 -1.50 -21.59 9.62
C LEU A 227 -0.74 -21.37 10.94
N ARG A 228 0.24 -22.24 11.22
CA ARG A 228 1.05 -22.19 12.44
C ARG A 228 2.52 -22.40 12.13
#